data_e9f9f837ec58dcaac8bfb82e370692ac
#
_entry.id   e9f9f837ec58dcaac8bfb82e370692ac
#
_cell.length_a   1.000
_cell.length_b   1.000
_cell.length_c   1.000
_cell.angle_alpha   90.00
_cell.angle_beta   90.00
_cell.angle_gamma   90.00
#
_symmetry.space_group_name_H-M   'P 1'
#
loop_
_entity.id
_entity.type
_entity.pdbx_description
1 polymer ?
#
loop_
_entity_poly.entity_id
_entity_poly.type
_entity_poly.pdbx_seq_one_letter_code
_entity_poly.pdbx_strand_id
1 'polypeptide(L)'
;MGLGFKIMHTGVILTGGKNTRMGTNKAFLDVDGERLIDRTVRIYRDIFDEIILVTNEPHLYYDIDVTLVTDLVKHKGPLMGIYTGLFYAASDPAFFAACDMPFLSGEFVRYMLEQSRDADIVVPETADGFQPLHAVYAKSCMGPIQHLLNQDKLKVTGFYKGMKSKVIGPDATRRFDPDGRMFLNVNTPEEYEKIR
;
A
#
# COMPACT_ATOMS: atom_id res chain seq x y z
N MET A 1 -20.30 21.16 -23.59
CA MET A 1 -20.23 20.33 -22.37
C MET A 1 -19.14 19.29 -22.61
N GLY A 2 -17.94 19.51 -22.08
CA GLY A 2 -16.85 18.52 -22.16
C GLY A 2 -17.20 17.35 -21.24
N LEU A 3 -17.33 16.15 -21.80
CA LEU A 3 -17.30 14.92 -21.04
C LEU A 3 -15.90 14.81 -20.45
N GLY A 4 -15.70 15.35 -19.23
CA GLY A 4 -14.51 15.12 -18.46
C GLY A 4 -14.45 13.62 -18.15
N PHE A 5 -13.53 12.90 -18.79
CA PHE A 5 -13.23 11.54 -18.40
C PHE A 5 -12.82 11.56 -16.94
N LYS A 6 -13.63 10.98 -16.06
CA LYS A 6 -13.26 10.77 -14.66
C LYS A 6 -12.03 9.85 -14.68
N ILE A 7 -10.90 10.36 -14.21
CA ILE A 7 -9.70 9.52 -14.02
C ILE A 7 -10.05 8.51 -12.94
N MET A 8 -10.04 7.23 -13.29
CA MET A 8 -10.27 6.14 -12.35
C MET A 8 -8.97 5.87 -11.57
N HIS A 9 -9.08 5.74 -10.27
CA HIS A 9 -7.96 5.41 -9.40
C HIS A 9 -8.17 4.07 -8.70
N THR A 10 -7.13 3.24 -8.67
CA THR A 10 -7.10 1.97 -7.94
C THR A 10 -6.25 2.10 -6.69
N GLY A 11 -6.81 1.69 -5.55
CA GLY A 11 -6.09 1.52 -4.29
C GLY A 11 -5.88 0.03 -3.99
N VAL A 12 -4.66 -0.35 -3.68
CA VAL A 12 -4.28 -1.73 -3.33
C VAL A 12 -3.88 -1.81 -1.87
N ILE A 13 -4.53 -2.68 -1.13
CA ILE A 13 -4.22 -2.99 0.28
C ILE A 13 -3.45 -4.30 0.31
N LEU A 14 -2.26 -4.28 0.90
CA LEU A 14 -1.44 -5.47 1.06
C LEU A 14 -1.64 -6.04 2.46
N THR A 15 -2.26 -7.22 2.54
CA THR A 15 -2.43 -7.97 3.78
C THR A 15 -1.58 -9.24 3.71
N GLY A 16 -0.30 -9.11 3.97
CA GLY A 16 0.61 -10.25 3.87
C GLY A 16 1.74 -10.15 4.87
N GLY A 17 2.09 -11.27 5.43
CA GLY A 17 3.19 -11.44 6.36
C GLY A 17 2.92 -12.67 7.21
N LYS A 18 3.97 -13.40 7.60
CA LYS A 18 3.81 -14.46 8.59
C LYS A 18 3.40 -13.81 9.91
N ASN A 19 2.11 -13.86 10.26
CA ASN A 19 1.51 -13.37 11.51
C ASN A 19 2.03 -14.10 12.78
N THR A 20 3.23 -14.68 12.69
CA THR A 20 3.79 -15.59 13.70
C THR A 20 4.16 -14.92 15.00
N ARG A 21 4.34 -13.59 15.04
CA ARG A 21 4.77 -12.87 16.25
C ARG A 21 3.61 -12.40 17.14
N MET A 22 2.46 -12.10 16.53
CA MET A 22 1.28 -11.58 17.24
C MET A 22 0.25 -12.67 17.60
N GLY A 23 0.35 -13.88 17.01
CA GLY A 23 -0.67 -14.93 17.15
C GLY A 23 -2.03 -14.57 16.52
N THR A 24 -2.22 -13.34 16.08
CA THR A 24 -3.46 -12.81 15.49
C THR A 24 -3.12 -12.11 14.19
N ASN A 25 -4.03 -12.15 13.21
CA ASN A 25 -3.88 -11.40 11.97
C ASN A 25 -3.98 -9.89 12.27
N LYS A 26 -2.91 -9.15 12.00
CA LYS A 26 -2.78 -7.72 12.29
C LYS A 26 -3.90 -6.87 11.67
N ALA A 27 -4.41 -7.26 10.50
CA ALA A 27 -5.49 -6.56 9.84
C ALA A 27 -6.77 -6.44 10.70
N PHE A 28 -6.95 -7.36 11.65
CA PHE A 28 -8.11 -7.41 12.55
C PHE A 28 -7.86 -6.83 13.94
N LEU A 29 -6.70 -6.22 14.18
CA LEU A 29 -6.46 -5.49 15.42
C LEU A 29 -7.41 -4.30 15.52
N ASP A 30 -7.99 -4.11 16.70
CA ASP A 30 -8.91 -3.01 17.00
C ASP A 30 -8.12 -1.78 17.49
N VAL A 31 -8.33 -0.66 16.84
CA VAL A 31 -7.80 0.65 17.28
C VAL A 31 -8.96 1.63 17.37
N ASP A 32 -9.25 2.13 18.56
CA ASP A 32 -10.37 3.02 18.85
C ASP A 32 -11.74 2.42 18.47
N GLY A 33 -11.94 1.10 18.60
CA GLY A 33 -13.20 0.42 18.30
C GLY A 33 -13.41 0.09 16.80
N GLU A 34 -12.39 0.23 15.96
CA GLU A 34 -12.43 -0.09 14.53
C GLU A 34 -11.26 -1.01 14.14
N ARG A 35 -11.52 -2.11 13.38
CA ARG A 35 -10.44 -2.96 12.88
C ARG A 35 -9.55 -2.17 11.89
N LEU A 36 -8.24 -2.39 11.89
CA LEU A 36 -7.29 -1.69 11.01
C LEU A 36 -7.69 -1.81 9.52
N ILE A 37 -8.16 -2.97 9.11
CA ILE A 37 -8.58 -3.19 7.73
C ILE A 37 -9.84 -2.37 7.39
N ASP A 38 -10.81 -2.29 8.28
CA ASP A 38 -12.03 -1.50 8.05
C ASP A 38 -11.72 -0.01 7.95
N ARG A 39 -10.85 0.49 8.84
CA ARG A 39 -10.32 1.86 8.82
C ARG A 39 -9.64 2.18 7.48
N THR A 40 -8.78 1.29 7.00
CA THR A 40 -8.09 1.44 5.72
C THR A 40 -9.08 1.45 4.56
N VAL A 41 -10.02 0.50 4.53
CA VAL A 41 -11.06 0.41 3.48
C VAL A 41 -11.95 1.65 3.48
N ARG A 42 -12.33 2.15 4.65
CA ARG A 42 -13.14 3.38 4.78
C ARG A 42 -12.41 4.58 4.16
N ILE A 43 -11.12 4.77 4.45
CA ILE A 43 -10.31 5.84 3.85
C ILE A 43 -10.20 5.65 2.34
N TYR A 44 -10.02 4.41 1.88
CA TYR A 44 -9.88 4.10 0.45
C TYR A 44 -11.16 4.37 -0.32
N ARG A 45 -12.34 4.09 0.23
CA ARG A 45 -13.65 4.36 -0.41
C ARG A 45 -13.86 5.84 -0.74
N ASP A 46 -13.23 6.74 0.00
CA ASP A 46 -13.30 8.19 -0.26
C ASP A 46 -12.36 8.66 -1.38
N ILE A 47 -11.42 7.80 -1.83
CA ILE A 47 -10.34 8.18 -2.74
C ILE A 47 -10.39 7.40 -4.05
N PHE A 48 -10.66 6.09 -3.96
CA PHE A 48 -10.50 5.13 -5.06
C PHE A 48 -11.84 4.65 -5.60
N ASP A 49 -11.90 4.48 -6.93
CA ASP A 49 -13.05 3.88 -7.62
C ASP A 49 -12.97 2.35 -7.59
N GLU A 50 -11.77 1.80 -7.41
CA GLU A 50 -11.50 0.38 -7.27
C GLU A 50 -10.59 0.12 -6.06
N ILE A 51 -10.97 -0.84 -5.24
CA ILE A 51 -10.17 -1.29 -4.09
C ILE A 51 -9.85 -2.76 -4.27
N ILE A 52 -8.57 -3.08 -4.26
CA ILE A 52 -8.04 -4.44 -4.34
C ILE A 52 -7.36 -4.78 -3.02
N LEU A 53 -7.72 -5.91 -2.43
CA LEU A 53 -7.06 -6.46 -1.25
C LEU A 53 -6.28 -7.70 -1.67
N VAL A 54 -4.95 -7.63 -1.60
CA VAL A 54 -4.05 -8.73 -1.90
C VAL A 54 -3.81 -9.52 -0.62
N THR A 55 -4.23 -10.79 -0.61
CA THR A 55 -4.11 -11.68 0.56
C THR A 55 -3.92 -13.12 0.14
N ASN A 56 -3.16 -13.90 0.91
CA ASN A 56 -3.07 -15.34 0.73
C ASN A 56 -4.12 -16.13 1.54
N GLU A 57 -4.96 -15.42 2.32
CA GLU A 57 -6.01 -15.97 3.18
C GLU A 57 -7.37 -15.27 2.91
N PRO A 58 -7.91 -15.36 1.67
CA PRO A 58 -9.10 -14.59 1.27
C PRO A 58 -10.34 -14.90 2.13
N HIS A 59 -10.42 -16.11 2.68
CA HIS A 59 -11.55 -16.52 3.53
C HIS A 59 -11.70 -15.68 4.81
N LEU A 60 -10.63 -14.99 5.26
CA LEU A 60 -10.66 -14.11 6.42
C LEU A 60 -11.29 -12.75 6.12
N TYR A 61 -11.50 -12.40 4.84
CA TYR A 61 -11.91 -11.07 4.40
C TYR A 61 -13.23 -11.07 3.61
N TYR A 62 -14.01 -12.17 3.64
CA TYR A 62 -15.28 -12.25 2.91
C TYR A 62 -16.36 -11.29 3.40
N ASP A 63 -16.21 -10.75 4.60
CA ASP A 63 -17.08 -9.72 5.18
C ASP A 63 -16.75 -8.30 4.67
N ILE A 64 -15.66 -8.14 3.91
CA ILE A 64 -15.20 -6.84 3.41
C ILE A 64 -15.55 -6.73 1.93
N ASP A 65 -16.33 -5.71 1.58
CA ASP A 65 -16.78 -5.44 0.21
C ASP A 65 -15.66 -4.73 -0.59
N VAL A 66 -14.73 -5.54 -1.11
CA VAL A 66 -13.59 -5.15 -1.97
C VAL A 66 -13.22 -6.32 -2.90
N THR A 67 -12.45 -6.05 -3.95
CA THR A 67 -11.92 -7.11 -4.82
C THR A 67 -10.81 -7.87 -4.09
N LEU A 68 -11.04 -9.15 -3.78
CA LEU A 68 -10.05 -10.02 -3.16
C LEU A 68 -9.21 -10.74 -4.22
N VAL A 69 -7.88 -10.63 -4.13
CA VAL A 69 -6.94 -11.36 -5.00
C VAL A 69 -5.86 -12.04 -4.17
N THR A 70 -5.33 -13.15 -4.69
CA THR A 70 -4.21 -13.86 -4.06
C THR A 70 -2.93 -13.62 -4.84
N ASP A 71 -1.79 -13.65 -4.15
CA ASP A 71 -0.48 -13.57 -4.81
C ASP A 71 -0.37 -14.55 -5.97
N LEU A 72 0.06 -14.07 -7.13
CA LEU A 72 0.26 -14.90 -8.33
C LEU A 72 1.29 -16.02 -8.07
N VAL A 73 2.28 -15.75 -7.21
CA VAL A 73 3.22 -16.75 -6.70
C VAL A 73 3.35 -16.58 -5.18
N LYS A 74 2.95 -17.61 -4.43
CA LYS A 74 2.99 -17.56 -2.95
C LYS A 74 4.43 -17.46 -2.42
N HIS A 75 4.55 -16.89 -1.22
CA HIS A 75 5.79 -16.81 -0.44
C HIS A 75 6.92 -15.95 -1.05
N LYS A 76 6.59 -15.01 -1.94
CA LYS A 76 7.53 -14.04 -2.52
C LYS A 76 7.48 -12.66 -1.85
N GLY A 77 6.78 -12.55 -0.72
CA GLY A 77 6.74 -11.34 0.11
C GLY A 77 6.07 -10.13 -0.55
N PRO A 78 6.27 -8.92 0.01
CA PRO A 78 5.57 -7.71 -0.44
C PRO A 78 5.80 -7.35 -1.91
N LEU A 79 6.95 -7.71 -2.48
CA LEU A 79 7.25 -7.45 -3.89
C LEU A 79 6.26 -8.16 -4.81
N MET A 80 5.86 -9.40 -4.47
CA MET A 80 4.84 -10.12 -5.22
C MET A 80 3.47 -9.48 -5.02
N GLY A 81 3.15 -9.04 -3.80
CA GLY A 81 1.90 -8.31 -3.55
C GLY A 81 1.76 -7.06 -4.42
N ILE A 82 2.84 -6.28 -4.60
CA ILE A 82 2.87 -5.13 -5.50
C ILE A 82 2.66 -5.59 -6.96
N TYR A 83 3.38 -6.61 -7.40
CA TYR A 83 3.21 -7.16 -8.75
C TYR A 83 1.78 -7.64 -9.01
N THR A 84 1.21 -8.37 -8.07
CA THR A 84 -0.18 -8.87 -8.13
C THR A 84 -1.17 -7.72 -8.18
N GLY A 85 -1.01 -6.72 -7.30
CA GLY A 85 -1.87 -5.54 -7.29
C GLY A 85 -1.83 -4.79 -8.62
N LEU A 86 -0.64 -4.54 -9.20
CA LEU A 86 -0.49 -3.91 -10.53
C LEU A 86 -1.10 -4.74 -11.66
N PHE A 87 -1.02 -6.07 -11.57
CA PHE A 87 -1.58 -6.97 -12.58
C PHE A 87 -3.11 -6.85 -12.64
N TYR A 88 -3.78 -6.78 -11.48
CA TYR A 88 -5.24 -6.70 -11.41
C TYR A 88 -5.79 -5.27 -11.45
N ALA A 89 -4.99 -4.25 -11.12
CA ALA A 89 -5.45 -2.86 -11.12
C ALA A 89 -6.00 -2.42 -12.47
N ALA A 90 -7.19 -1.83 -12.48
CA ALA A 90 -7.79 -1.25 -13.68
C ALA A 90 -7.12 0.07 -14.06
N SER A 91 -6.64 0.85 -13.08
CA SER A 91 -5.94 2.11 -13.33
C SER A 91 -4.43 1.96 -13.49
N ASP A 92 -3.79 2.96 -14.09
CA ASP A 92 -2.35 3.15 -14.16
C ASP A 92 -2.06 4.64 -13.93
N PRO A 93 -1.37 5.00 -12.84
CA PRO A 93 -0.82 4.14 -11.78
C PRO A 93 -1.84 3.69 -10.72
N ALA A 94 -1.40 2.86 -9.75
CA ALA A 94 -2.15 2.46 -8.56
C ALA A 94 -1.40 2.82 -7.27
N PHE A 95 -2.14 3.12 -6.19
CA PHE A 95 -1.60 3.36 -4.86
C PHE A 95 -1.59 2.08 -4.03
N PHE A 96 -0.55 1.89 -3.23
CA PHE A 96 -0.36 0.73 -2.38
C PHE A 96 -0.11 1.15 -0.94
N ALA A 97 -0.79 0.49 0.00
CA ALA A 97 -0.43 0.55 1.42
C ALA A 97 -0.54 -0.82 2.09
N ALA A 98 0.28 -1.04 3.11
CA ALA A 98 0.15 -2.18 4.00
C ALA A 98 -1.03 -1.94 4.97
N CYS A 99 -1.73 -3.02 5.35
CA CYS A 99 -2.89 -2.95 6.24
C CYS A 99 -2.53 -2.66 7.71
N ASP A 100 -1.25 -2.74 8.09
CA ASP A 100 -0.76 -2.53 9.45
C ASP A 100 -0.33 -1.07 9.73
N MET A 101 -0.77 -0.11 8.92
CA MET A 101 -0.56 1.33 9.06
C MET A 101 -1.84 2.02 9.57
N PRO A 102 -2.04 2.19 10.89
CA PRO A 102 -3.30 2.68 11.47
C PRO A 102 -3.59 4.16 11.21
N PHE A 103 -2.56 4.95 10.88
CA PHE A 103 -2.64 6.41 10.73
C PHE A 103 -2.54 6.87 9.27
N LEU A 104 -3.07 6.08 8.34
CA LEU A 104 -3.11 6.44 6.92
C LEU A 104 -3.81 7.80 6.73
N SER A 105 -3.16 8.74 6.04
CA SER A 105 -3.72 10.05 5.70
C SER A 105 -4.30 10.07 4.28
N GLY A 106 -5.61 10.20 4.16
CA GLY A 106 -6.26 10.30 2.86
C GLY A 106 -5.83 11.54 2.05
N GLU A 107 -5.52 12.64 2.72
CA GLU A 107 -5.01 13.86 2.07
C GLU A 107 -3.61 13.62 1.48
N PHE A 108 -2.75 12.92 2.21
CA PHE A 108 -1.42 12.57 1.70
C PHE A 108 -1.49 11.60 0.52
N VAL A 109 -2.39 10.63 0.56
CA VAL A 109 -2.64 9.71 -0.56
C VAL A 109 -3.05 10.49 -1.82
N ARG A 110 -4.00 11.43 -1.70
CA ARG A 110 -4.41 12.30 -2.83
C ARG A 110 -3.23 13.12 -3.37
N TYR A 111 -2.44 13.71 -2.47
CA TYR A 111 -1.23 14.44 -2.86
C TYR A 111 -0.25 13.55 -3.62
N MET A 112 0.00 12.32 -3.18
CA MET A 112 0.88 11.38 -3.88
C MET A 112 0.36 11.01 -5.28
N LEU A 113 -0.95 10.81 -5.44
CA LEU A 113 -1.58 10.54 -6.73
C LEU A 113 -1.40 11.73 -7.70
N GLU A 114 -1.53 12.97 -7.21
CA GLU A 114 -1.25 14.16 -8.02
C GLU A 114 0.20 14.23 -8.51
N GLN A 115 1.15 13.73 -7.68
CA GLN A 115 2.57 13.68 -8.02
C GLN A 115 2.95 12.60 -9.04
N SER A 116 2.04 11.67 -9.37
CA SER A 116 2.35 10.47 -10.17
C SER A 116 2.27 10.67 -11.67
N ARG A 117 1.81 11.83 -12.18
CA ARG A 117 1.54 12.06 -13.62
C ARG A 117 2.72 11.75 -14.54
N ASP A 118 3.94 12.02 -14.08
CA ASP A 118 5.16 11.87 -14.86
C ASP A 118 6.20 10.99 -14.18
N ALA A 119 5.77 10.06 -13.33
CA ALA A 119 6.64 9.19 -12.57
C ALA A 119 6.17 7.74 -12.64
N ASP A 120 7.12 6.80 -12.69
CA ASP A 120 6.84 5.38 -12.54
C ASP A 120 6.59 5.01 -11.08
N ILE A 121 7.22 5.74 -10.16
CA ILE A 121 7.17 5.51 -8.72
C ILE A 121 7.00 6.85 -8.01
N VAL A 122 6.06 6.95 -7.07
CA VAL A 122 6.02 8.03 -6.07
C VAL A 122 6.13 7.37 -4.69
N VAL A 123 7.19 7.68 -3.96
CA VAL A 123 7.49 7.03 -2.68
C VAL A 123 7.91 8.05 -1.63
N PRO A 124 7.35 8.00 -0.41
CA PRO A 124 7.83 8.79 0.72
C PRO A 124 9.17 8.28 1.21
N GLU A 125 9.98 9.23 1.72
CA GLU A 125 11.22 8.94 2.41
C GLU A 125 11.16 9.52 3.83
N THR A 126 11.53 8.71 4.80
CA THR A 126 11.64 9.07 6.22
C THR A 126 13.11 8.95 6.66
N ALA A 127 13.39 9.22 7.93
CA ALA A 127 14.72 8.97 8.51
C ALA A 127 15.16 7.49 8.40
N ASP A 128 14.18 6.57 8.38
CA ASP A 128 14.41 5.11 8.26
C ASP A 128 14.52 4.64 6.79
N GLY A 129 14.41 5.56 5.83
CA GLY A 129 14.47 5.31 4.39
C GLY A 129 13.11 5.35 3.70
N PHE A 130 13.05 4.76 2.50
CA PHE A 130 11.84 4.74 1.69
C PHE A 130 10.71 3.93 2.35
N GLN A 131 9.47 4.38 2.13
CA GLN A 131 8.25 3.71 2.56
C GLN A 131 7.57 2.97 1.37
N PRO A 132 8.14 1.85 0.91
CA PRO A 132 7.72 1.19 -0.33
C PRO A 132 6.35 0.52 -0.23
N LEU A 133 5.82 0.32 0.98
CA LEU A 133 4.47 -0.18 1.23
C LEU A 133 3.48 0.94 1.58
N HIS A 134 3.81 2.17 1.20
CA HIS A 134 2.96 3.34 1.19
C HIS A 134 3.37 4.20 -0.01
N ALA A 135 3.09 3.72 -1.23
CA ALA A 135 3.66 4.28 -2.45
C ALA A 135 2.70 4.16 -3.64
N VAL A 136 2.94 4.97 -4.68
CA VAL A 136 2.26 4.84 -5.97
C VAL A 136 3.22 4.17 -6.95
N TYR A 137 2.72 3.19 -7.69
CA TYR A 137 3.47 2.46 -8.72
C TYR A 137 2.70 2.44 -10.03
N ALA A 138 3.41 2.72 -11.14
CA ALA A 138 2.88 2.55 -12.49
C ALA A 138 3.07 1.11 -13.00
N LYS A 139 2.29 0.70 -13.97
CA LYS A 139 2.40 -0.63 -14.60
C LYS A 139 3.75 -0.86 -15.30
N SER A 140 4.46 0.21 -15.66
CA SER A 140 5.84 0.14 -16.15
C SER A 140 6.81 -0.55 -15.17
N CYS A 141 6.49 -0.57 -13.86
CA CYS A 141 7.26 -1.28 -12.84
C CYS A 141 7.17 -2.81 -12.95
N MET A 142 6.15 -3.36 -13.61
CA MET A 142 5.90 -4.81 -13.66
C MET A 142 7.08 -5.60 -14.25
N GLY A 143 7.64 -5.15 -15.36
CA GLY A 143 8.79 -5.83 -15.98
C GLY A 143 10.02 -5.92 -15.06
N PRO A 144 10.50 -4.80 -14.50
CA PRO A 144 11.57 -4.79 -13.50
C PRO A 144 11.29 -5.65 -12.27
N ILE A 145 10.05 -5.59 -11.73
CA ILE A 145 9.65 -6.43 -10.59
C ILE A 145 9.72 -7.91 -10.95
N GLN A 146 9.15 -8.31 -12.10
CA GLN A 146 9.19 -9.69 -12.57
C GLN A 146 10.63 -10.21 -12.72
N HIS A 147 11.53 -9.38 -13.24
CA HIS A 147 12.95 -9.72 -13.35
C HIS A 147 13.57 -10.04 -11.99
N LEU A 148 13.30 -9.24 -10.95
CA LEU A 148 13.78 -9.51 -9.59
C LEU A 148 13.16 -10.77 -9.00
N LEU A 149 11.85 -10.97 -9.16
CA LEU A 149 11.13 -12.16 -8.69
C LEU A 149 11.70 -13.44 -9.28
N ASN A 150 12.06 -13.45 -10.57
CA ASN A 150 12.70 -14.57 -11.26
C ASN A 150 14.09 -14.90 -10.72
N GLN A 151 14.77 -13.90 -10.11
CA GLN A 151 16.09 -14.07 -9.47
C GLN A 151 16.00 -14.31 -7.96
N ASP A 152 14.80 -14.45 -7.41
CA ASP A 152 14.51 -14.54 -5.97
C ASP A 152 15.04 -13.34 -5.15
N LYS A 153 15.15 -12.18 -5.79
CA LYS A 153 15.53 -10.91 -5.15
C LYS A 153 14.28 -10.18 -4.70
N LEU A 154 13.94 -10.31 -3.42
CA LEU A 154 12.64 -9.91 -2.89
C LEU A 154 12.59 -8.51 -2.25
N LYS A 155 13.72 -7.76 -2.24
CA LYS A 155 13.76 -6.40 -1.71
C LYS A 155 12.94 -5.47 -2.61
N VAL A 156 11.88 -4.86 -2.06
CA VAL A 156 10.95 -4.00 -2.82
C VAL A 156 11.70 -2.86 -3.54
N THR A 157 12.60 -2.16 -2.85
CA THR A 157 13.37 -1.05 -3.46
C THR A 157 14.39 -1.49 -4.51
N GLY A 158 14.56 -2.80 -4.72
CA GLY A 158 15.55 -3.35 -5.66
C GLY A 158 15.29 -2.99 -7.13
N PHE A 159 14.03 -2.75 -7.52
CA PHE A 159 13.70 -2.38 -8.89
C PHE A 159 13.70 -0.86 -9.15
N TYR A 160 13.91 -0.02 -8.14
CA TYR A 160 13.87 1.44 -8.29
C TYR A 160 14.95 2.00 -9.22
N LYS A 161 16.09 1.30 -9.29
CA LYS A 161 17.19 1.70 -10.17
C LYS A 161 16.73 1.65 -11.64
N GLY A 162 16.79 2.80 -12.30
CA GLY A 162 16.39 2.94 -13.70
C GLY A 162 14.91 3.33 -13.90
N MET A 163 14.12 3.40 -12.81
CA MET A 163 12.75 3.90 -12.83
C MET A 163 12.72 5.41 -12.58
N LYS A 164 11.75 6.10 -13.19
CA LYS A 164 11.49 7.51 -12.94
C LYS A 164 10.79 7.66 -11.58
N SER A 165 11.59 7.79 -10.53
CA SER A 165 11.09 7.86 -9.16
C SER A 165 10.95 9.30 -8.68
N LYS A 166 9.80 9.66 -8.11
CA LYS A 166 9.55 10.89 -7.38
C LYS A 166 9.55 10.60 -5.90
N VAL A 167 10.56 11.09 -5.21
CA VAL A 167 10.69 10.94 -3.75
C VAL A 167 9.97 12.09 -3.05
N ILE A 168 9.08 11.78 -2.12
CA ILE A 168 8.42 12.75 -1.25
C ILE A 168 9.22 12.82 0.05
N GLY A 169 9.97 13.91 0.21
CA GLY A 169 10.83 14.10 1.37
C GLY A 169 10.06 14.48 2.65
N PRO A 170 10.77 14.47 3.80
CA PRO A 170 10.17 14.68 5.13
C PRO A 170 9.44 16.03 5.27
N ASP A 171 9.92 17.09 4.62
CA ASP A 171 9.29 18.41 4.73
C ASP A 171 7.91 18.47 4.07
N ALA A 172 7.75 17.77 2.92
CA ALA A 172 6.44 17.66 2.28
C ALA A 172 5.51 16.76 3.08
N THR A 173 6.04 15.67 3.64
CA THR A 173 5.27 14.72 4.46
C THR A 173 4.75 15.35 5.74
N ARG A 174 5.57 16.18 6.43
CA ARG A 174 5.22 16.86 7.69
C ARG A 174 3.96 17.73 7.60
N ARG A 175 3.62 18.21 6.40
CA ARG A 175 2.39 18.99 6.16
C ARG A 175 1.12 18.15 6.39
N PHE A 176 1.19 16.85 6.19
CA PHE A 176 0.07 15.90 6.31
C PHE A 176 0.17 15.03 7.57
N ASP A 177 1.34 15.01 8.19
CA ASP A 177 1.68 14.17 9.34
C ASP A 177 2.59 14.95 10.31
N PRO A 178 2.06 15.98 10.97
CA PRO A 178 2.87 16.82 11.90
C PRO A 178 3.40 16.01 13.09
N ASP A 179 2.69 14.95 13.48
CA ASP A 179 3.03 14.10 14.63
C ASP A 179 3.96 12.93 14.27
N GLY A 180 4.25 12.72 12.97
CA GLY A 180 5.15 11.65 12.49
C GLY A 180 4.59 10.23 12.69
N ARG A 181 3.27 10.07 12.68
CA ARG A 181 2.60 8.79 12.98
C ARG A 181 2.19 7.99 11.74
N MET A 182 2.09 8.61 10.57
CA MET A 182 1.51 8.04 9.36
C MET A 182 2.20 6.75 8.90
N PHE A 183 3.52 6.64 9.13
CA PHE A 183 4.30 5.46 8.74
C PHE A 183 4.57 4.48 9.89
N LEU A 184 3.93 4.67 11.04
CA LEU A 184 4.00 3.68 12.12
C LEU A 184 3.31 2.40 11.68
N ASN A 185 4.03 1.28 11.82
CA ASN A 185 3.50 -0.05 11.59
C ASN A 185 3.26 -0.74 12.94
N VAL A 186 2.19 -1.52 13.03
CA VAL A 186 1.92 -2.36 14.20
C VAL A 186 2.46 -3.75 13.96
N ASN A 187 3.63 -4.04 14.51
CA ASN A 187 4.33 -5.31 14.31
C ASN A 187 4.39 -6.18 15.57
N THR A 188 4.27 -5.57 16.77
CA THR A 188 4.37 -6.23 18.05
C THR A 188 3.21 -5.86 18.97
N PRO A 189 2.91 -6.68 20.00
CA PRO A 189 1.92 -6.33 21.02
C PRO A 189 2.24 -5.00 21.71
N GLU A 190 3.52 -4.71 21.96
CA GLU A 190 3.97 -3.48 22.62
C GLU A 190 3.73 -2.24 21.74
N GLU A 191 3.87 -2.36 20.41
CA GLU A 191 3.53 -1.29 19.46
C GLU A 191 2.02 -1.08 19.42
N TYR A 192 1.24 -2.17 19.45
CA TYR A 192 -0.21 -2.11 19.49
C TYR A 192 -0.74 -1.40 20.74
N GLU A 193 -0.21 -1.72 21.94
CA GLU A 193 -0.63 -1.06 23.19
C GLU A 193 -0.35 0.46 23.20
N LYS A 194 0.59 0.95 22.40
CA LYS A 194 0.90 2.39 22.29
C LYS A 194 -0.07 3.18 21.42
N ILE A 195 -0.86 2.50 20.63
CA ILE A 195 -1.77 3.14 19.66
C ILE A 195 -3.25 2.87 19.92
N ARG A 196 -3.52 2.01 20.89
CA ARG A 196 -4.85 1.60 21.37
C ARG A 196 -5.44 2.66 22.28
#